data_69ecc46244fe0a9022a0eb763eb82963
#
_entry.id   69ecc46244fe0a9022a0eb763eb82963
#
_cell.length_a   1.000
_cell.length_b   1.000
_cell.length_c   1.000
_cell.angle_alpha   90.00
_cell.angle_beta   90.00
_cell.angle_gamma   90.00
#
_symmetry.space_group_name_H-M   'P 1'
#
loop_
_entity.id
_entity.type
_entity.pdbx_description
1 polymer ?
#
loop_
_entity_poly.entity_id
_entity_poly.type
_entity_poly.pdbx_seq_one_letter_code
_entity_poly.pdbx_strand_id
1 'polypeptide(L)'
;MSRNISLLSGKKDDKNSLFGKISVSPNDTSDAQLAGDYNLGVSTIHSTKSFYDFLNEDFKNKKAYVCTGSACMCRGTQEDVTQKLKNKLGEDSVGEMICLGRCYENSAFYYDGENYSGDDINQLDNILAGEHKSLPYTMKSYSETSFLVENEIFSSFEDFKELLQNCFETDKDELINTLKDSGLRGRGGAGFPTGMKWEFCKAQEAKAKYVVCNADEGDPGAYSDRYLLEEQALKVLFGMVVCGYIIGSKQGFMYIRGEYPESIDITNEALAKLRELGLLGENILGSGFDFDMNVVEGQGAYICGEETALIASIEGRRAEVDVRPPFPVVEGLYKKP
;
A
#
# COMPACT_ATOMS: atom_id res chain seq x y z
N MET A 1 -6.64 19.47 -18.37
CA MET A 1 -6.55 18.22 -17.57
C MET A 1 -7.94 17.62 -17.52
N SER A 2 -8.06 16.30 -17.72
CA SER A 2 -9.37 15.66 -17.61
C SER A 2 -9.88 15.74 -16.17
N ARG A 3 -11.21 15.82 -15.98
CA ARG A 3 -11.86 15.78 -14.67
C ARG A 3 -11.37 14.60 -13.81
N ASN A 4 -11.05 13.51 -14.45
CA ASN A 4 -10.59 12.27 -13.86
C ASN A 4 -9.25 12.43 -13.12
N ILE A 5 -8.26 13.05 -13.75
CA ILE A 5 -6.92 13.27 -13.13
C ILE A 5 -7.03 14.12 -11.87
N SER A 6 -7.91 15.13 -11.85
CA SER A 6 -8.11 15.98 -10.66
C SER A 6 -8.80 15.26 -9.50
N LEU A 7 -9.64 14.25 -9.80
CA LEU A 7 -10.35 13.45 -8.81
C LEU A 7 -9.49 12.34 -8.22
N LEU A 8 -8.61 11.75 -9.05
CA LEU A 8 -7.72 10.66 -8.66
C LEU A 8 -6.37 11.15 -8.09
N SER A 9 -6.09 12.45 -8.13
CA SER A 9 -4.82 13.03 -7.69
C SER A 9 -4.66 13.15 -6.15
N GLY A 10 -5.38 12.38 -5.35
CA GLY A 10 -5.24 12.35 -3.88
C GLY A 10 -5.64 13.64 -3.15
N LYS A 11 -6.14 14.65 -3.86
CA LYS A 11 -6.57 15.93 -3.27
C LYS A 11 -8.01 15.94 -2.77
N LYS A 12 -8.71 14.81 -2.83
CA LYS A 12 -10.08 14.67 -2.34
C LYS A 12 -10.22 13.39 -1.56
N ASP A 13 -11.07 13.43 -0.53
CA ASP A 13 -11.49 12.27 0.26
C ASP A 13 -11.59 11.01 -0.61
N ASP A 14 -11.04 9.90 -0.13
CA ASP A 14 -11.15 8.56 -0.76
C ASP A 14 -12.59 8.18 -1.11
N LYS A 15 -13.55 8.71 -0.37
CA LYS A 15 -14.99 8.58 -0.67
C LYS A 15 -15.41 9.10 -2.05
N ASN A 16 -14.58 9.93 -2.68
CA ASN A 16 -14.78 10.44 -4.03
C ASN A 16 -13.90 9.77 -5.09
N SER A 17 -13.09 8.78 -4.73
CA SER A 17 -12.35 7.96 -5.69
C SER A 17 -13.29 7.06 -6.49
N LEU A 18 -12.90 6.67 -7.69
CA LEU A 18 -13.68 5.72 -8.49
C LEU A 18 -13.89 4.40 -7.75
N PHE A 19 -12.82 3.86 -7.17
CA PHE A 19 -12.87 2.59 -6.42
C PHE A 19 -13.76 2.71 -5.20
N GLY A 20 -13.64 3.77 -4.40
CA GLY A 20 -14.52 4.00 -3.27
C GLY A 20 -15.98 4.11 -3.67
N LYS A 21 -16.30 4.74 -4.81
CA LYS A 21 -17.68 4.78 -5.31
C LYS A 21 -18.17 3.40 -5.77
N ILE A 22 -17.34 2.62 -6.42
CA ILE A 22 -17.67 1.26 -6.83
C ILE A 22 -17.91 0.36 -5.59
N SER A 23 -17.09 0.51 -4.55
CA SER A 23 -17.20 -0.29 -3.33
C SER A 23 -18.46 0.01 -2.53
N VAL A 24 -18.80 1.30 -2.36
CA VAL A 24 -19.90 1.76 -1.48
C VAL A 24 -21.28 1.64 -2.16
N SER A 25 -21.35 1.76 -3.49
CA SER A 25 -22.63 1.78 -4.21
C SER A 25 -22.62 0.84 -5.43
N PRO A 26 -22.47 -0.45 -5.22
CA PRO A 26 -22.29 -1.40 -6.31
C PRO A 26 -23.52 -1.53 -7.21
N ASN A 27 -24.72 -1.35 -6.70
CA ASN A 27 -25.98 -1.60 -7.40
C ASN A 27 -26.76 -0.32 -7.76
N ASP A 28 -26.45 0.81 -7.12
CA ASP A 28 -27.24 2.05 -7.29
C ASP A 28 -26.72 2.99 -8.39
N THR A 29 -25.45 2.81 -8.81
CA THR A 29 -24.85 3.67 -9.83
C THR A 29 -24.53 2.88 -11.08
N SER A 30 -25.17 3.21 -12.20
CA SER A 30 -24.90 2.54 -13.47
C SER A 30 -23.47 2.80 -13.97
N ASP A 31 -22.88 1.84 -14.69
CA ASP A 31 -21.57 2.01 -15.33
C ASP A 31 -21.54 3.24 -16.26
N ALA A 32 -22.66 3.56 -16.91
CA ALA A 32 -22.78 4.74 -17.76
C ALA A 32 -22.69 6.05 -16.95
N GLN A 33 -23.25 6.09 -15.76
CA GLN A 33 -23.17 7.25 -14.87
C GLN A 33 -21.75 7.43 -14.34
N LEU A 34 -21.13 6.35 -13.84
CA LEU A 34 -19.72 6.39 -13.40
C LEU A 34 -18.79 6.82 -14.53
N ALA A 35 -19.01 6.29 -15.73
CA ALA A 35 -18.26 6.67 -16.92
C ALA A 35 -18.37 8.18 -17.21
N GLY A 36 -19.56 8.76 -17.08
CA GLY A 36 -19.79 10.19 -17.22
C GLY A 36 -19.13 11.02 -16.12
N ASP A 37 -19.28 10.61 -14.87
CA ASP A 37 -18.73 11.32 -13.69
C ASP A 37 -17.20 11.38 -13.70
N TYR A 38 -16.55 10.30 -14.16
CA TYR A 38 -15.10 10.18 -14.20
C TYR A 38 -14.47 10.43 -15.57
N ASN A 39 -15.28 10.74 -16.58
CA ASN A 39 -14.84 10.94 -17.95
C ASN A 39 -14.06 9.73 -18.52
N LEU A 40 -14.55 8.54 -18.24
CA LEU A 40 -14.04 7.25 -18.69
C LEU A 40 -15.00 6.58 -19.68
N GLY A 41 -14.53 5.58 -20.40
CA GLY A 41 -15.40 4.71 -21.19
C GLY A 41 -16.20 3.75 -20.30
N VAL A 42 -17.44 3.41 -20.68
CA VAL A 42 -18.25 2.40 -19.97
C VAL A 42 -17.51 1.06 -19.89
N SER A 43 -16.83 0.66 -20.96
CA SER A 43 -16.00 -0.56 -20.98
C SER A 43 -14.85 -0.51 -19.98
N THR A 44 -14.28 0.66 -19.72
CA THR A 44 -13.23 0.84 -18.70
C THR A 44 -13.80 0.62 -17.30
N ILE A 45 -14.97 1.17 -16.99
CA ILE A 45 -15.63 0.94 -15.70
C ILE A 45 -15.95 -0.55 -15.51
N HIS A 46 -16.55 -1.19 -16.51
CA HIS A 46 -16.85 -2.62 -16.45
C HIS A 46 -15.58 -3.47 -16.28
N SER A 47 -14.52 -3.19 -17.05
CA SER A 47 -13.24 -3.88 -16.94
C SER A 47 -12.59 -3.68 -15.56
N THR A 48 -12.71 -2.49 -14.96
CA THR A 48 -12.21 -2.22 -13.62
C THR A 48 -12.97 -3.04 -12.57
N LYS A 49 -14.32 -3.03 -12.62
CA LYS A 49 -15.16 -3.80 -11.68
C LYS A 49 -14.90 -5.30 -11.73
N SER A 50 -14.69 -5.86 -12.92
CA SER A 50 -14.49 -7.30 -13.09
C SER A 50 -13.06 -7.78 -12.84
N PHE A 51 -12.10 -6.86 -12.79
CA PHE A 51 -10.68 -7.19 -12.67
C PHE A 51 -10.20 -7.31 -11.22
N TYR A 52 -10.62 -6.41 -10.37
CA TYR A 52 -10.16 -6.36 -8.99
C TYR A 52 -11.06 -7.20 -8.08
N ASP A 53 -10.46 -8.06 -7.27
CA ASP A 53 -11.18 -8.99 -6.40
C ASP A 53 -12.17 -8.28 -5.46
N PHE A 54 -11.73 -7.19 -4.80
CA PHE A 54 -12.59 -6.42 -3.89
C PHE A 54 -13.69 -5.62 -4.59
N LEU A 55 -13.61 -5.42 -5.90
CA LEU A 55 -14.63 -4.73 -6.69
C LEU A 55 -15.54 -5.69 -7.45
N ASN A 56 -15.14 -6.95 -7.58
CA ASN A 56 -15.88 -7.99 -8.29
C ASN A 56 -17.13 -8.38 -7.48
N GLU A 57 -18.29 -8.49 -8.13
CA GLU A 57 -19.56 -8.80 -7.48
C GLU A 57 -19.57 -10.19 -6.81
N ASP A 58 -18.82 -11.13 -7.37
CA ASP A 58 -18.73 -12.49 -6.82
C ASP A 58 -17.94 -12.51 -5.49
N PHE A 59 -17.00 -11.57 -5.30
CA PHE A 59 -16.15 -11.49 -4.11
C PHE A 59 -16.71 -10.55 -3.04
N LYS A 60 -17.05 -9.32 -3.37
CA LYS A 60 -17.40 -8.27 -2.41
C LYS A 60 -18.63 -8.56 -1.52
N ASN A 61 -19.46 -9.53 -1.91
CA ASN A 61 -20.65 -9.94 -1.14
C ASN A 61 -20.34 -11.03 -0.11
N LYS A 62 -19.07 -11.46 0.02
CA LYS A 62 -18.64 -12.43 1.00
C LYS A 62 -18.41 -11.76 2.36
N LYS A 63 -18.67 -12.50 3.44
CA LYS A 63 -18.43 -12.06 4.81
C LYS A 63 -17.02 -12.40 5.29
N ALA A 64 -16.48 -13.50 4.80
CA ALA A 64 -15.14 -13.96 5.12
C ALA A 64 -14.42 -14.45 3.88
N TYR A 65 -13.10 -14.38 3.90
CA TYR A 65 -12.24 -14.89 2.83
C TYR A 65 -11.19 -15.82 3.42
N VAL A 66 -11.00 -16.98 2.82
CA VAL A 66 -9.97 -17.95 3.20
C VAL A 66 -8.77 -17.77 2.31
N CYS A 67 -7.58 -17.76 2.90
CA CYS A 67 -6.34 -17.63 2.14
C CYS A 67 -6.04 -18.90 1.33
N THR A 68 -5.94 -18.76 0.01
CA THR A 68 -5.52 -19.84 -0.91
C THR A 68 -4.08 -19.68 -1.39
N GLY A 69 -3.29 -18.84 -0.70
CA GLY A 69 -1.86 -18.69 -0.96
C GLY A 69 -1.08 -19.98 -0.72
N SER A 70 -0.02 -20.20 -1.50
CA SER A 70 0.75 -21.47 -1.52
C SER A 70 1.25 -21.89 -0.13
N ALA A 71 1.66 -20.97 0.73
CA ALA A 71 2.11 -21.28 2.09
C ALA A 71 0.99 -21.93 2.94
N CYS A 72 -0.21 -21.36 2.92
CA CYS A 72 -1.39 -21.91 3.60
C CYS A 72 -1.83 -23.24 2.99
N MET A 73 -1.81 -23.34 1.66
CA MET A 73 -2.16 -24.57 0.95
C MET A 73 -1.19 -25.71 1.27
N CYS A 74 0.11 -25.43 1.32
CA CYS A 74 1.13 -26.44 1.69
C CYS A 74 0.98 -26.92 3.15
N ARG A 75 0.47 -26.09 4.05
CA ARG A 75 0.15 -26.48 5.43
C ARG A 75 -1.01 -27.46 5.49
N GLY A 76 -1.94 -27.40 4.53
CA GLY A 76 -3.06 -28.33 4.41
C GLY A 76 -4.20 -28.10 5.40
N THR A 77 -4.32 -26.90 5.99
CA THR A 77 -5.35 -26.56 6.99
C THR A 77 -6.55 -25.81 6.42
N GLN A 78 -6.46 -25.33 5.18
CA GLN A 78 -7.43 -24.41 4.59
C GLN A 78 -8.80 -25.02 4.35
N GLU A 79 -8.87 -26.33 4.11
CA GLU A 79 -10.12 -27.06 3.95
C GLU A 79 -10.95 -27.05 5.26
N ASP A 80 -10.28 -27.29 6.40
CA ASP A 80 -10.90 -27.21 7.74
C ASP A 80 -11.35 -25.79 8.08
N VAL A 81 -10.51 -24.80 7.81
CA VAL A 81 -10.85 -23.35 7.99
C VAL A 81 -12.09 -23.00 7.18
N THR A 82 -12.11 -23.36 5.89
CA THR A 82 -13.24 -23.11 4.99
C THR A 82 -14.52 -23.75 5.52
N GLN A 83 -14.46 -25.01 5.93
CA GLN A 83 -15.62 -25.73 6.41
C GLN A 83 -16.16 -25.13 7.72
N LYS A 84 -15.29 -24.74 8.65
CA LYS A 84 -15.70 -24.08 9.90
C LYS A 84 -16.40 -22.75 9.64
N LEU A 85 -15.83 -21.90 8.76
CA LEU A 85 -16.42 -20.64 8.37
C LEU A 85 -17.77 -20.82 7.66
N LYS A 86 -17.87 -21.73 6.70
CA LYS A 86 -19.12 -22.03 5.98
C LYS A 86 -20.22 -22.55 6.92
N ASN A 87 -19.87 -23.37 7.87
CA ASN A 87 -20.84 -23.86 8.86
C ASN A 87 -21.43 -22.75 9.74
N LYS A 88 -20.66 -21.67 10.00
CA LYS A 88 -21.11 -20.56 10.82
C LYS A 88 -21.75 -19.42 10.02
N LEU A 89 -21.22 -19.11 8.86
CA LEU A 89 -21.63 -17.95 8.07
C LEU A 89 -22.56 -18.29 6.91
N GLY A 90 -22.63 -19.57 6.52
CA GLY A 90 -23.34 -20.07 5.32
C GLY A 90 -22.40 -20.24 4.11
N GLU A 91 -22.74 -21.19 3.24
CA GLU A 91 -21.93 -21.59 2.08
C GLU A 91 -21.56 -20.41 1.17
N ASP A 92 -22.55 -19.55 0.87
CA ASP A 92 -22.37 -18.42 -0.05
C ASP A 92 -21.66 -17.22 0.59
N SER A 93 -21.40 -17.23 1.89
CA SER A 93 -20.79 -16.11 2.63
C SER A 93 -19.27 -16.18 2.71
N VAL A 94 -18.66 -17.28 2.27
CA VAL A 94 -17.22 -17.49 2.35
C VAL A 94 -16.63 -17.50 0.95
N GLY A 95 -15.64 -16.65 0.74
CA GLY A 95 -14.86 -16.53 -0.49
C GLY A 95 -13.42 -16.98 -0.29
N GLU A 96 -12.64 -16.87 -1.35
CA GLU A 96 -11.22 -17.19 -1.36
C GLU A 96 -10.41 -15.94 -1.71
N MET A 97 -9.18 -15.83 -1.18
CA MET A 97 -8.29 -14.72 -1.45
C MET A 97 -6.83 -15.19 -1.43
N ILE A 98 -6.02 -14.67 -2.34
CA ILE A 98 -4.62 -15.06 -2.39
C ILE A 98 -3.80 -14.16 -1.48
N CYS A 99 -3.16 -14.81 -0.53
CA CYS A 99 -2.17 -14.35 0.42
C CYS A 99 -2.58 -13.15 1.29
N LEU A 100 -3.09 -13.48 2.48
CA LEU A 100 -3.40 -12.51 3.53
C LEU A 100 -2.16 -12.09 4.37
N GLY A 101 -0.94 -12.42 3.92
CA GLY A 101 0.30 -12.06 4.61
C GLY A 101 0.56 -12.79 5.94
N ARG A 102 -0.22 -13.82 6.30
CA ARG A 102 -0.05 -14.63 7.52
C ARG A 102 0.68 -15.95 7.25
N CYS A 103 1.64 -15.94 6.32
CA CYS A 103 2.33 -17.14 5.85
C CYS A 103 3.19 -17.84 6.93
N TYR A 104 3.59 -17.11 7.96
CA TYR A 104 4.37 -17.62 9.10
C TYR A 104 3.53 -18.47 10.08
N GLU A 105 2.20 -18.27 10.15
CA GLU A 105 1.27 -19.03 11.00
C GLU A 105 0.38 -19.98 10.21
N ASN A 106 0.05 -19.60 8.96
CA ASN A 106 -0.91 -20.31 8.10
C ASN A 106 -2.36 -20.28 8.64
N SER A 107 -3.24 -21.13 8.11
CA SER A 107 -4.66 -21.17 8.49
C SER A 107 -5.35 -19.80 8.40
N ALA A 108 -4.87 -18.95 7.50
CA ALA A 108 -5.26 -17.55 7.45
C ALA A 108 -6.65 -17.37 6.82
N PHE A 109 -7.43 -16.47 7.40
CA PHE A 109 -8.70 -15.98 6.87
C PHE A 109 -8.91 -14.50 7.25
N TYR A 110 -9.70 -13.81 6.43
CA TYR A 110 -10.11 -12.42 6.65
C TYR A 110 -11.58 -12.39 7.07
N TYR A 111 -11.91 -11.60 8.06
CA TYR A 111 -13.28 -11.37 8.52
C TYR A 111 -13.40 -9.97 9.14
N ASP A 112 -14.43 -9.22 8.74
CA ASP A 112 -14.80 -7.92 9.30
C ASP A 112 -13.65 -6.91 9.46
N GLY A 113 -12.80 -6.78 8.44
CA GLY A 113 -11.71 -5.81 8.42
C GLY A 113 -10.40 -6.29 9.04
N GLU A 114 -10.34 -7.52 9.56
CA GLU A 114 -9.14 -8.05 10.22
C GLU A 114 -8.70 -9.39 9.62
N ASN A 115 -7.39 -9.66 9.71
CA ASN A 115 -6.80 -10.94 9.33
C ASN A 115 -6.57 -11.82 10.56
N TYR A 116 -7.02 -13.04 10.51
CA TYR A 116 -6.85 -14.07 11.52
C TYR A 116 -5.97 -15.20 10.99
N SER A 117 -5.26 -15.90 11.86
CA SER A 117 -4.36 -16.99 11.46
C SER A 117 -4.05 -17.98 12.59
N GLY A 118 -3.35 -19.06 12.27
CA GLY A 118 -2.93 -20.06 13.26
C GLY A 118 -4.11 -20.66 14.02
N ASP A 119 -4.08 -20.52 15.34
CA ASP A 119 -5.08 -21.05 16.26
C ASP A 119 -6.32 -20.17 16.41
N ASP A 120 -6.38 -18.99 15.80
CA ASP A 120 -7.53 -18.08 15.84
C ASP A 120 -8.82 -18.76 15.36
N ILE A 121 -8.71 -19.69 14.42
CA ILE A 121 -9.87 -20.46 13.91
C ILE A 121 -10.59 -21.27 15.03
N ASN A 122 -9.92 -21.56 16.14
CA ASN A 122 -10.51 -22.22 17.28
C ASN A 122 -11.29 -21.25 18.20
N GLN A 123 -11.14 -19.94 17.98
CA GLN A 123 -11.85 -18.86 18.65
C GLN A 123 -12.96 -18.27 17.77
N LEU A 124 -13.39 -18.96 16.72
CA LEU A 124 -14.30 -18.44 15.71
C LEU A 124 -15.57 -17.83 16.28
N ASP A 125 -16.16 -18.44 17.31
CA ASP A 125 -17.38 -17.89 17.93
C ASP A 125 -17.12 -16.53 18.61
N ASN A 126 -15.98 -16.36 19.25
CA ASN A 126 -15.58 -15.09 19.88
C ASN A 126 -15.20 -14.04 18.80
N ILE A 127 -14.59 -14.48 17.69
CA ILE A 127 -14.32 -13.62 16.54
C ILE A 127 -15.64 -13.07 15.96
N LEU A 128 -16.58 -13.95 15.70
CA LEU A 128 -17.90 -13.57 15.15
C LEU A 128 -18.71 -12.67 16.10
N ALA A 129 -18.45 -12.76 17.41
CA ALA A 129 -19.04 -11.88 18.42
C ALA A 129 -18.28 -10.53 18.59
N GLY A 130 -17.14 -10.35 17.93
CA GLY A 130 -16.28 -9.17 18.11
C GLY A 130 -15.51 -9.16 19.45
N GLU A 131 -15.40 -10.32 20.11
CA GLU A 131 -14.76 -10.48 21.42
C GLU A 131 -13.30 -10.96 21.33
N HIS A 132 -12.82 -11.32 20.14
CA HIS A 132 -11.45 -11.77 19.89
C HIS A 132 -10.84 -11.00 18.74
N LYS A 133 -9.63 -10.50 18.96
CA LYS A 133 -8.77 -9.90 17.94
C LYS A 133 -7.58 -10.80 17.67
N SER A 134 -7.07 -10.76 16.45
CA SER A 134 -5.86 -11.47 16.09
C SER A 134 -4.68 -11.04 16.98
N LEU A 135 -3.87 -11.99 17.40
CA LEU A 135 -2.69 -11.71 18.20
C LEU A 135 -1.60 -11.04 17.35
N PRO A 136 -0.90 -10.04 17.90
CA PRO A 136 0.26 -9.48 17.23
C PRO A 136 1.36 -10.54 17.10
N TYR A 137 1.97 -10.59 15.92
CA TYR A 137 3.13 -11.45 15.71
C TYR A 137 4.41 -10.83 16.28
N THR A 138 5.38 -11.68 16.62
CA THR A 138 6.68 -11.24 17.13
C THR A 138 7.78 -11.60 16.14
N MET A 139 8.54 -10.62 15.70
CA MET A 139 9.73 -10.82 14.86
C MET A 139 10.99 -10.86 15.72
N LYS A 140 11.92 -11.74 15.37
CA LYS A 140 13.25 -11.80 15.96
C LYS A 140 14.31 -11.81 14.87
N SER A 141 15.36 -11.02 15.06
CA SER A 141 16.56 -11.12 14.24
C SER A 141 17.52 -12.14 14.86
N TYR A 142 18.14 -12.94 14.02
CA TYR A 142 19.29 -13.80 14.40
C TYR A 142 20.63 -13.17 14.01
N SER A 143 20.60 -11.97 13.43
CA SER A 143 21.80 -11.20 13.09
C SER A 143 22.26 -10.38 14.29
N GLU A 144 23.56 -10.30 14.52
CA GLU A 144 24.16 -9.40 15.52
C GLU A 144 23.94 -7.92 15.19
N THR A 145 23.66 -7.61 13.91
CA THR A 145 23.33 -6.27 13.43
C THR A 145 22.03 -6.34 12.62
N SER A 146 20.94 -5.88 13.20
CA SER A 146 19.64 -5.83 12.51
C SER A 146 19.18 -4.39 12.34
N PHE A 147 19.13 -3.92 11.10
CA PHE A 147 18.59 -2.59 10.77
C PHE A 147 17.07 -2.55 10.74
N LEU A 148 16.41 -3.71 10.64
CA LEU A 148 14.97 -3.77 10.46
C LEU A 148 14.23 -4.11 11.75
N VAL A 149 14.78 -5.02 12.56
CA VAL A 149 14.07 -5.57 13.74
C VAL A 149 14.51 -4.87 15.03
N GLU A 150 15.79 -4.58 15.17
CA GLU A 150 16.36 -3.91 16.35
C GLU A 150 16.91 -2.56 15.92
N ASN A 151 16.24 -1.47 16.28
CA ASN A 151 16.73 -0.19 15.87
C ASN A 151 16.47 0.89 16.92
N GLU A 152 17.50 1.22 17.65
CA GLU A 152 17.53 2.30 18.63
C GLU A 152 17.63 3.70 17.98
N ILE A 153 18.02 3.77 16.67
CA ILE A 153 18.35 5.03 16.01
C ILE A 153 17.11 5.78 15.53
N PHE A 154 16.00 5.07 15.27
CA PHE A 154 14.81 5.67 14.70
C PHE A 154 13.55 4.93 15.18
N SER A 155 12.99 5.38 16.29
CA SER A 155 11.84 4.75 16.92
C SER A 155 10.72 5.71 17.30
N SER A 156 10.94 7.01 17.19
CA SER A 156 9.98 8.02 17.65
C SER A 156 9.75 9.15 16.63
N PHE A 157 8.67 9.89 16.83
CA PHE A 157 8.41 11.10 16.04
C PHE A 157 9.43 12.22 16.29
N GLU A 158 10.10 12.23 17.45
CA GLU A 158 11.16 13.19 17.72
C GLU A 158 12.43 12.84 16.93
N ASP A 159 12.79 11.56 16.83
CA ASP A 159 13.88 11.10 15.95
C ASP A 159 13.57 11.46 14.48
N PHE A 160 12.33 11.26 14.06
CA PHE A 160 11.88 11.65 12.72
C PHE A 160 12.14 13.14 12.47
N LYS A 161 11.74 13.99 13.39
CA LYS A 161 11.90 15.43 13.30
C LYS A 161 13.37 15.84 13.26
N GLU A 162 14.19 15.33 14.19
CA GLU A 162 15.62 15.65 14.28
C GLU A 162 16.35 15.24 12.98
N LEU A 163 16.15 14.02 12.52
CA LEU A 163 16.77 13.53 11.29
C LEU A 163 16.29 14.33 10.05
N LEU A 164 15.01 14.72 10.03
CA LEU A 164 14.49 15.54 8.92
C LEU A 164 15.09 16.93 8.92
N GLN A 165 15.31 17.56 10.09
CA GLN A 165 16.02 18.83 10.19
C GLN A 165 17.44 18.73 9.63
N ASN A 166 18.18 17.69 10.01
CA ASN A 166 19.51 17.42 9.48
C ASN A 166 19.51 17.25 7.94
N CYS A 167 18.48 16.56 7.38
CA CYS A 167 18.34 16.46 5.94
C CYS A 167 18.08 17.83 5.27
N PHE A 168 17.31 18.71 5.89
CA PHE A 168 17.03 20.05 5.34
C PHE A 168 18.24 21.00 5.40
N GLU A 169 19.17 20.78 6.34
CA GLU A 169 20.42 21.51 6.45
C GLU A 169 21.51 21.00 5.50
N THR A 170 21.32 19.80 4.93
CA THR A 170 22.27 19.16 4.03
C THR A 170 21.90 19.42 2.57
N ASP A 171 22.90 19.64 1.74
CA ASP A 171 22.69 19.80 0.29
C ASP A 171 22.09 18.55 -0.35
N LYS A 172 21.14 18.73 -1.27
CA LYS A 172 20.41 17.61 -1.90
C LYS A 172 21.32 16.67 -2.71
N ASP A 173 22.38 17.18 -3.31
CA ASP A 173 23.33 16.36 -4.06
C ASP A 173 24.25 15.58 -3.11
N GLU A 174 24.58 16.14 -1.96
CA GLU A 174 25.28 15.44 -0.88
C GLU A 174 24.43 14.30 -0.32
N LEU A 175 23.13 14.51 -0.08
CA LEU A 175 22.19 13.44 0.33
C LEU A 175 22.11 12.32 -0.72
N ILE A 176 22.07 12.66 -2.01
CA ILE A 176 22.09 11.66 -3.09
C ILE A 176 23.40 10.88 -3.08
N ASN A 177 24.54 11.54 -2.91
CA ASN A 177 25.85 10.89 -2.87
C ASN A 177 25.94 9.96 -1.66
N THR A 178 25.51 10.40 -0.48
CA THR A 178 25.42 9.56 0.73
C THR A 178 24.57 8.31 0.45
N LEU A 179 23.44 8.47 -0.23
CA LEU A 179 22.57 7.35 -0.58
C LEU A 179 23.22 6.40 -1.60
N LYS A 180 24.00 6.92 -2.56
CA LYS A 180 24.77 6.09 -3.49
C LYS A 180 25.90 5.32 -2.79
N ASP A 181 26.62 6.00 -1.92
CA ASP A 181 27.76 5.43 -1.19
C ASP A 181 27.30 4.35 -0.18
N SER A 182 26.07 4.47 0.36
CA SER A 182 25.47 3.43 1.20
C SER A 182 25.21 2.13 0.46
N GLY A 183 25.21 2.13 -0.87
CA GLY A 183 24.90 0.98 -1.69
C GLY A 183 23.44 0.50 -1.60
N LEU A 184 22.53 1.31 -1.05
CA LEU A 184 21.12 0.97 -0.94
C LEU A 184 20.48 0.68 -2.30
N ARG A 185 19.79 -0.44 -2.39
CA ARG A 185 19.12 -0.92 -3.61
C ARG A 185 17.65 -1.19 -3.36
N GLY A 186 16.86 -1.08 -4.43
CA GLY A 186 15.46 -1.52 -4.43
C GLY A 186 15.33 -3.01 -4.08
N ARG A 187 14.25 -3.37 -3.41
CA ARG A 187 13.97 -4.73 -2.94
C ARG A 187 12.88 -5.44 -3.75
N GLY A 188 12.37 -4.82 -4.80
CA GLY A 188 11.37 -5.41 -5.71
C GLY A 188 11.94 -6.36 -6.77
N GLY A 189 13.12 -6.96 -6.54
CA GLY A 189 13.74 -7.98 -7.41
C GLY A 189 14.86 -7.46 -8.30
N ALA A 190 14.71 -6.32 -8.97
CA ALA A 190 15.72 -5.79 -9.90
C ALA A 190 16.99 -5.25 -9.22
N GLY A 191 16.93 -4.93 -7.93
CA GLY A 191 18.08 -4.44 -7.18
C GLY A 191 18.69 -3.14 -7.70
N PHE A 192 17.87 -2.28 -8.32
CA PHE A 192 18.36 -1.03 -8.90
C PHE A 192 18.85 -0.07 -7.80
N PRO A 193 20.00 0.63 -7.97
CA PRO A 193 20.53 1.54 -6.97
C PRO A 193 19.56 2.70 -6.68
N THR A 194 19.14 2.84 -5.41
CA THR A 194 18.12 3.83 -5.01
C THR A 194 18.56 5.27 -5.28
N GLY A 195 19.82 5.61 -4.93
CA GLY A 195 20.37 6.95 -5.15
C GLY A 195 20.39 7.35 -6.63
N MET A 196 20.68 6.41 -7.54
CA MET A 196 20.62 6.66 -8.99
C MET A 196 19.18 6.88 -9.46
N LYS A 197 18.21 6.11 -8.94
CA LYS A 197 16.79 6.29 -9.29
C LYS A 197 16.29 7.69 -8.89
N TRP A 198 16.65 8.15 -7.72
CA TRP A 198 16.28 9.49 -7.25
C TRP A 198 16.97 10.60 -8.04
N GLU A 199 18.26 10.43 -8.38
CA GLU A 199 18.99 11.36 -9.23
C GLU A 199 18.35 11.50 -10.61
N PHE A 200 17.98 10.40 -11.27
CA PHE A 200 17.31 10.43 -12.56
C PHE A 200 15.96 11.15 -12.50
N CYS A 201 15.17 10.94 -11.44
CA CYS A 201 13.94 11.66 -11.25
C CYS A 201 14.17 13.15 -10.93
N LYS A 202 15.17 13.47 -10.09
CA LYS A 202 15.56 14.85 -9.78
C LYS A 202 15.90 15.64 -11.05
N ALA A 203 16.65 15.03 -11.96
CA ALA A 203 17.10 15.64 -13.21
C ALA A 203 15.97 15.93 -14.22
N GLN A 204 14.76 15.35 -14.04
CA GLN A 204 13.66 15.62 -14.97
C GLN A 204 13.09 17.02 -14.74
N GLU A 205 12.91 17.79 -15.83
CA GLU A 205 12.17 19.04 -15.82
C GLU A 205 10.66 18.75 -15.92
N ALA A 206 9.92 18.92 -14.84
CA ALA A 206 8.47 18.67 -14.81
C ALA A 206 7.76 19.62 -13.85
N LYS A 207 6.50 19.96 -14.18
CA LYS A 207 5.65 20.81 -13.33
C LYS A 207 5.24 20.13 -12.02
N ALA A 208 5.26 18.81 -11.99
CA ALA A 208 4.99 18.00 -10.81
C ALA A 208 5.80 16.71 -10.90
N LYS A 209 6.23 16.21 -9.76
CA LYS A 209 6.83 14.90 -9.56
C LYS A 209 6.10 14.20 -8.43
N TYR A 210 6.12 12.87 -8.42
CA TYR A 210 5.43 12.08 -7.42
C TYR A 210 6.38 11.08 -6.75
N VAL A 211 6.20 10.88 -5.45
CA VAL A 211 6.81 9.76 -4.72
C VAL A 211 5.77 8.67 -4.60
N VAL A 212 6.07 7.49 -5.10
CA VAL A 212 5.19 6.33 -4.99
C VAL A 212 5.92 5.22 -4.24
N CYS A 213 5.41 4.84 -3.08
CA CYS A 213 5.86 3.67 -2.35
C CYS A 213 5.02 2.47 -2.80
N ASN A 214 5.70 1.48 -3.36
CA ASN A 214 5.09 0.20 -3.71
C ASN A 214 5.14 -0.71 -2.48
N ALA A 215 4.00 -0.90 -1.85
CA ALA A 215 3.77 -1.82 -0.75
C ALA A 215 2.69 -2.86 -1.10
N ASP A 216 2.65 -3.25 -2.39
CA ASP A 216 1.85 -4.37 -2.88
C ASP A 216 2.69 -5.66 -2.85
N GLU A 217 2.80 -6.26 -1.69
CA GLU A 217 3.55 -7.50 -1.45
C GLU A 217 2.65 -8.72 -1.64
N GLY A 218 2.44 -9.13 -2.89
CA GLY A 218 1.50 -10.18 -3.26
C GLY A 218 2.03 -11.61 -3.17
N ASP A 219 3.34 -11.82 -3.07
CA ASP A 219 3.96 -13.15 -3.10
C ASP A 219 3.63 -13.98 -1.86
N PRO A 220 3.05 -15.18 -2.00
CA PRO A 220 2.85 -16.09 -0.87
C PRO A 220 4.18 -16.49 -0.23
N GLY A 221 4.33 -16.21 1.06
CA GLY A 221 5.57 -16.42 1.80
C GLY A 221 6.41 -15.15 1.99
N ALA A 222 6.11 -14.07 1.29
CA ALA A 222 6.66 -12.74 1.54
C ALA A 222 5.74 -11.94 2.48
N TYR A 223 6.30 -11.39 3.53
CA TYR A 223 5.62 -10.52 4.51
C TYR A 223 6.58 -9.52 5.15
N SER A 224 7.68 -9.21 4.46
CA SER A 224 8.68 -8.25 4.92
C SER A 224 8.16 -6.81 4.84
N ASP A 225 7.44 -6.46 3.79
CA ASP A 225 6.84 -5.13 3.63
C ASP A 225 5.73 -4.92 4.66
N ARG A 226 4.92 -5.94 4.92
CA ARG A 226 3.94 -5.93 6.00
C ARG A 226 4.60 -5.60 7.34
N TYR A 227 5.68 -6.31 7.70
CA TYR A 227 6.43 -6.02 8.92
C TYR A 227 6.93 -4.57 8.98
N LEU A 228 7.47 -4.05 7.88
CA LEU A 228 7.95 -2.67 7.81
C LEU A 228 6.83 -1.65 8.02
N LEU A 229 5.65 -1.91 7.48
CA LEU A 229 4.50 -1.02 7.63
C LEU A 229 3.88 -1.07 9.04
N GLU A 230 3.88 -2.22 9.68
CA GLU A 230 3.27 -2.41 11.00
C GLU A 230 4.22 -2.04 12.14
N GLU A 231 5.50 -2.41 12.05
CA GLU A 231 6.47 -2.23 13.13
C GLU A 231 7.47 -1.08 12.88
N GLN A 232 7.63 -0.65 11.64
CA GLN A 232 8.64 0.31 11.23
C GLN A 232 8.07 1.40 10.30
N ALA A 233 6.77 1.69 10.39
CA ALA A 233 6.08 2.64 9.52
C ALA A 233 6.81 4.00 9.39
N LEU A 234 7.29 4.55 10.51
CA LEU A 234 7.98 5.83 10.52
C LEU A 234 9.24 5.84 9.65
N LYS A 235 9.98 4.72 9.54
CA LYS A 235 11.17 4.64 8.66
C LYS A 235 10.78 4.71 7.19
N VAL A 236 9.72 4.02 6.81
CA VAL A 236 9.22 4.03 5.44
C VAL A 236 8.73 5.43 5.08
N LEU A 237 7.91 6.04 5.95
CA LEU A 237 7.39 7.40 5.77
C LEU A 237 8.50 8.44 5.71
N PHE A 238 9.54 8.32 6.57
CA PHE A 238 10.72 9.18 6.52
C PHE A 238 11.43 9.10 5.18
N GLY A 239 11.68 7.89 4.68
CA GLY A 239 12.28 7.69 3.35
C GLY A 239 11.49 8.35 2.24
N MET A 240 10.15 8.33 2.31
CA MET A 240 9.28 9.00 1.34
C MET A 240 9.38 10.52 1.42
N VAL A 241 9.42 11.10 2.63
CA VAL A 241 9.59 12.57 2.82
C VAL A 241 10.94 13.03 2.28
N VAL A 242 12.01 12.33 2.63
CA VAL A 242 13.37 12.65 2.14
C VAL A 242 13.47 12.50 0.62
N CYS A 243 12.87 11.46 0.05
CA CYS A 243 12.76 11.32 -1.40
C CYS A 243 12.07 12.53 -2.02
N GLY A 244 10.89 12.92 -1.48
CA GLY A 244 10.14 14.08 -1.93
C GLY A 244 10.95 15.37 -1.87
N TYR A 245 11.67 15.60 -0.79
CA TYR A 245 12.57 16.75 -0.62
C TYR A 245 13.65 16.80 -1.69
N ILE A 246 14.34 15.67 -1.91
CA ILE A 246 15.46 15.57 -2.86
C ILE A 246 14.98 15.79 -4.30
N ILE A 247 13.94 15.11 -4.74
CA ILE A 247 13.45 15.18 -6.12
C ILE A 247 12.60 16.41 -6.41
N GLY A 248 12.18 17.15 -5.37
CA GLY A 248 11.29 18.30 -5.48
C GLY A 248 9.83 17.93 -5.72
N SER A 249 9.37 16.83 -5.15
CA SER A 249 7.97 16.43 -5.14
C SER A 249 7.23 17.10 -3.98
N LYS A 250 5.93 17.37 -4.18
CA LYS A 250 5.04 17.87 -3.14
C LYS A 250 4.01 16.81 -2.69
N GLN A 251 4.01 15.65 -3.32
CA GLN A 251 2.99 14.63 -3.08
C GLN A 251 3.54 13.21 -3.15
N GLY A 252 3.19 12.42 -2.15
CA GLY A 252 3.48 11.00 -2.06
C GLY A 252 2.21 10.13 -2.06
N PHE A 253 2.34 8.92 -2.56
CA PHE A 253 1.33 7.88 -2.49
C PHE A 253 1.96 6.60 -1.97
N MET A 254 1.36 6.03 -0.94
CA MET A 254 1.73 4.71 -0.45
C MET A 254 0.66 3.72 -0.89
N TYR A 255 0.99 2.86 -1.82
CA TYR A 255 0.08 1.85 -2.33
C TYR A 255 0.22 0.59 -1.48
N ILE A 256 -0.78 0.31 -0.66
CA ILE A 256 -0.81 -0.87 0.22
C ILE A 256 -1.93 -1.78 -0.28
N ARG A 257 -1.66 -3.09 -0.35
CA ARG A 257 -2.71 -4.06 -0.72
C ARG A 257 -3.87 -4.03 0.27
N GLY A 258 -5.10 -4.14 -0.25
CA GLY A 258 -6.31 -4.18 0.58
C GLY A 258 -6.39 -5.40 1.51
N GLU A 259 -5.59 -6.44 1.24
CA GLU A 259 -5.46 -7.61 2.09
C GLU A 259 -4.65 -7.37 3.38
N TYR A 260 -4.08 -6.15 3.55
CA TYR A 260 -3.30 -5.74 4.73
C TYR A 260 -3.99 -4.60 5.50
N PRO A 261 -5.21 -4.82 6.04
CA PRO A 261 -5.97 -3.77 6.72
C PRO A 261 -5.21 -3.18 7.92
N GLU A 262 -4.51 -4.00 8.70
CA GLU A 262 -3.74 -3.54 9.85
C GLU A 262 -2.59 -2.60 9.44
N SER A 263 -1.90 -2.91 8.33
CA SER A 263 -0.86 -2.04 7.77
C SER A 263 -1.43 -0.70 7.28
N ILE A 264 -2.64 -0.71 6.70
CA ILE A 264 -3.34 0.49 6.25
C ILE A 264 -3.69 1.38 7.43
N ASP A 265 -4.27 0.82 8.50
CA ASP A 265 -4.69 1.57 9.67
C ASP A 265 -3.49 2.19 10.39
N ILE A 266 -2.46 1.40 10.70
CA ILE A 266 -1.22 1.88 11.36
C ILE A 266 -0.55 2.99 10.54
N THR A 267 -0.48 2.82 9.21
CA THR A 267 0.10 3.85 8.34
C THR A 267 -0.73 5.13 8.36
N ASN A 268 -2.06 5.05 8.29
CA ASN A 268 -2.94 6.21 8.35
C ASN A 268 -2.85 6.94 9.70
N GLU A 269 -2.76 6.22 10.81
CA GLU A 269 -2.55 6.80 12.14
C GLU A 269 -1.22 7.55 12.21
N ALA A 270 -0.13 6.95 11.69
CA ALA A 270 1.18 7.58 11.63
C ALA A 270 1.16 8.86 10.77
N LEU A 271 0.50 8.83 9.61
CA LEU A 271 0.33 10.00 8.74
C LEU A 271 -0.46 11.12 9.44
N ALA A 272 -1.54 10.79 10.12
CA ALA A 272 -2.32 11.75 10.88
C ALA A 272 -1.46 12.43 11.97
N LYS A 273 -0.65 11.64 12.68
CA LYS A 273 0.25 12.16 13.71
C LYS A 273 1.37 13.04 13.15
N LEU A 274 1.97 12.66 12.03
CA LEU A 274 2.97 13.48 11.34
C LEU A 274 2.40 14.83 10.89
N ARG A 275 1.15 14.88 10.41
CA ARG A 275 0.46 16.13 10.08
C ARG A 275 0.20 17.00 11.31
N GLU A 276 -0.28 16.40 12.40
CA GLU A 276 -0.49 17.08 13.69
C GLU A 276 0.80 17.75 14.19
N LEU A 277 1.94 17.08 14.02
CA LEU A 277 3.26 17.56 14.44
C LEU A 277 3.92 18.54 13.45
N GLY A 278 3.28 18.85 12.31
CA GLY A 278 3.85 19.72 11.27
C GLY A 278 5.05 19.09 10.53
N LEU A 279 5.14 17.76 10.52
CA LEU A 279 6.16 16.99 9.82
C LEU A 279 5.68 16.54 8.43
N LEU A 280 4.42 16.80 8.10
CA LEU A 280 3.80 16.72 6.79
C LEU A 280 2.91 17.94 6.56
N GLY A 281 2.70 18.34 5.31
CA GLY A 281 1.87 19.46 4.88
C GLY A 281 2.69 20.59 4.29
N GLU A 282 2.34 21.83 4.64
CA GLU A 282 2.98 23.04 4.12
C GLU A 282 4.14 23.51 5.02
N ASN A 283 5.21 23.99 4.40
CA ASN A 283 6.35 24.63 5.08
C ASN A 283 6.92 23.78 6.24
N ILE A 284 7.17 22.51 5.99
CA ILE A 284 7.61 21.52 7.00
C ILE A 284 8.83 22.08 7.74
N LEU A 285 8.75 22.17 9.07
CA LEU A 285 9.82 22.68 9.96
C LEU A 285 10.38 24.07 9.57
N GLY A 286 9.62 24.89 8.84
CA GLY A 286 10.06 26.20 8.39
C GLY A 286 11.04 26.19 7.21
N SER A 287 11.25 25.06 6.57
CA SER A 287 12.21 24.87 5.47
C SER A 287 11.76 25.41 4.11
N GLY A 288 10.50 25.84 3.97
CA GLY A 288 9.89 26.18 2.68
C GLY A 288 9.52 24.95 1.82
N PHE A 289 9.70 23.74 2.34
CA PHE A 289 9.32 22.51 1.67
C PHE A 289 7.89 22.11 2.04
N ASP A 290 7.07 21.88 1.01
CA ASP A 290 5.72 21.34 1.15
C ASP A 290 5.70 19.90 0.69
N PHE A 291 5.20 18.99 1.51
CA PHE A 291 5.00 17.60 1.12
C PHE A 291 3.90 16.95 1.96
N ASP A 292 2.98 16.30 1.30
CA ASP A 292 2.00 15.45 1.96
C ASP A 292 1.87 14.12 1.22
N MET A 293 1.35 13.10 1.90
CA MET A 293 1.17 11.78 1.32
C MET A 293 -0.10 11.10 1.83
N ASN A 294 -0.62 10.19 1.01
CA ASN A 294 -1.82 9.43 1.31
C ASN A 294 -1.60 7.96 1.04
N VAL A 295 -2.31 7.12 1.80
CA VAL A 295 -2.45 5.71 1.49
C VAL A 295 -3.41 5.56 0.32
N VAL A 296 -3.05 4.70 -0.61
CA VAL A 296 -3.92 4.19 -1.68
C VAL A 296 -4.11 2.71 -1.43
N GLU A 297 -5.32 2.34 -1.13
CA GLU A 297 -5.69 0.95 -0.87
C GLU A 297 -5.81 0.17 -2.18
N GLY A 298 -5.03 -0.90 -2.31
CA GLY A 298 -5.13 -1.86 -3.40
C GLY A 298 -6.46 -2.61 -3.35
N GLN A 299 -6.95 -3.02 -4.51
CA GLN A 299 -8.28 -3.62 -4.64
C GLN A 299 -8.22 -5.13 -4.94
N GLY A 300 -7.15 -5.80 -4.50
CA GLY A 300 -6.99 -7.24 -4.68
C GLY A 300 -6.62 -7.62 -6.12
N ALA A 301 -5.38 -7.35 -6.52
CA ALA A 301 -4.82 -7.83 -7.78
C ALA A 301 -3.30 -7.95 -7.67
N TYR A 302 -2.77 -9.16 -7.69
CA TYR A 302 -1.33 -9.46 -7.59
C TYR A 302 -0.45 -8.62 -8.53
N ILE A 303 -0.93 -8.38 -9.76
CA ILE A 303 -0.18 -7.64 -10.77
C ILE A 303 0.14 -6.19 -10.36
N CYS A 304 -0.58 -5.63 -9.37
CA CYS A 304 -0.32 -4.28 -8.86
C CYS A 304 1.04 -4.15 -8.16
N GLY A 305 1.73 -5.25 -7.84
CA GLY A 305 3.12 -5.23 -7.42
C GLY A 305 4.10 -4.81 -8.53
N GLU A 306 3.73 -4.90 -9.80
CA GLU A 306 4.50 -4.35 -10.91
C GLU A 306 4.30 -2.83 -11.01
N GLU A 307 5.39 -2.06 -11.16
CA GLU A 307 5.37 -0.60 -11.01
C GLU A 307 4.43 0.13 -11.98
N THR A 308 4.27 -0.34 -13.22
CA THR A 308 3.41 0.30 -14.22
C THR A 308 1.94 -0.08 -14.02
N ALA A 309 1.67 -1.31 -13.61
CA ALA A 309 0.34 -1.77 -13.23
C ALA A 309 -0.16 -1.08 -11.96
N LEU A 310 0.71 -0.87 -10.97
CA LEU A 310 0.42 -0.07 -9.78
C LEU A 310 0.03 1.36 -10.14
N ILE A 311 0.78 2.01 -11.02
CA ILE A 311 0.48 3.35 -11.52
C ILE A 311 -0.89 3.38 -12.19
N ALA A 312 -1.20 2.40 -13.04
CA ALA A 312 -2.51 2.28 -13.67
C ALA A 312 -3.64 2.15 -12.65
N SER A 313 -3.41 1.39 -11.56
CA SER A 313 -4.35 1.24 -10.45
C SER A 313 -4.57 2.56 -9.69
N ILE A 314 -3.51 3.28 -9.32
CA ILE A 314 -3.64 4.61 -8.70
C ILE A 314 -4.43 5.57 -9.60
N GLU A 315 -4.28 5.46 -10.92
CA GLU A 315 -5.03 6.25 -11.90
C GLU A 315 -6.50 5.79 -12.06
N GLY A 316 -6.95 4.78 -11.34
CA GLY A 316 -8.32 4.26 -11.38
C GLY A 316 -8.62 3.42 -12.62
N ARG A 317 -7.59 2.88 -13.25
CA ARG A 317 -7.70 2.00 -14.41
C ARG A 317 -7.47 0.54 -13.99
N ARG A 318 -7.87 -0.39 -14.84
CA ARG A 318 -7.42 -1.77 -14.74
C ARG A 318 -5.88 -1.80 -14.73
N ALA A 319 -5.31 -2.57 -13.81
CA ALA A 319 -3.87 -2.70 -13.67
C ALA A 319 -3.29 -3.54 -14.81
N GLU A 320 -2.82 -2.88 -15.82
CA GLU A 320 -2.14 -3.49 -16.97
C GLU A 320 -0.70 -2.99 -17.02
N VAL A 321 0.22 -3.90 -17.38
CA VAL A 321 1.64 -3.58 -17.50
C VAL A 321 1.90 -2.77 -18.77
N ASP A 322 2.56 -1.63 -18.62
CA ASP A 322 3.00 -0.80 -19.73
C ASP A 322 4.41 -1.19 -20.20
N VAL A 323 4.65 -1.05 -21.51
CA VAL A 323 5.97 -1.30 -22.12
C VAL A 323 6.94 -0.18 -21.72
N ARG A 324 8.16 -0.56 -21.36
CA ARG A 324 9.25 0.36 -21.04
C ARG A 324 10.37 0.26 -22.09
N PRO A 325 11.07 1.34 -22.48
CA PRO A 325 10.91 2.74 -22.06
C PRO A 325 9.67 3.43 -22.64
N PRO A 326 9.18 4.57 -22.05
CA PRO A 326 9.82 5.32 -20.98
C PRO A 326 9.70 4.66 -19.61
N PHE A 327 10.68 4.87 -18.73
CA PHE A 327 10.63 4.40 -17.35
C PHE A 327 9.83 5.37 -16.47
N PRO A 328 9.22 4.93 -15.34
CA PRO A 328 8.41 5.78 -14.47
C PRO A 328 9.14 7.02 -13.93
N VAL A 329 10.45 6.98 -13.79
CA VAL A 329 11.26 8.16 -13.41
C VAL A 329 11.27 9.28 -14.48
N VAL A 330 10.76 9.00 -15.68
CA VAL A 330 10.60 9.96 -16.78
C VAL A 330 9.12 10.20 -17.07
N GLU A 331 8.33 9.12 -17.18
CA GLU A 331 6.91 9.15 -17.48
C GLU A 331 6.20 8.07 -16.67
N GLY A 332 5.84 8.41 -15.43
CA GLY A 332 5.14 7.56 -14.47
C GLY A 332 3.72 8.03 -14.20
N LEU A 333 3.39 8.23 -12.92
CA LEU A 333 2.04 8.59 -12.46
C LEU A 333 1.55 9.88 -13.12
N TYR A 334 0.37 9.81 -13.75
CA TYR A 334 -0.23 10.91 -14.54
C TYR A 334 0.71 11.45 -15.62
N LYS A 335 1.52 10.59 -16.21
CA LYS A 335 2.53 10.96 -17.22
C LYS A 335 3.55 12.01 -16.69
N LYS A 336 3.92 11.90 -15.42
CA LYS A 336 4.94 12.72 -14.73
C LYS A 336 5.99 11.83 -14.09
N PRO A 337 7.21 12.37 -13.86
CA PRO A 337 8.24 11.64 -13.14
C PRO A 337 7.81 11.22 -11.73
#